data_c77130349ef1469edbd91553e28dc195
#
_entry.id   c77130349ef1469edbd91553e28dc195
#
_cell.length_a   1.000
_cell.length_b   1.000
_cell.length_c   1.000
_cell.angle_alpha   90.00
_cell.angle_beta   90.00
_cell.angle_gamma   90.00
#
_symmetry.space_group_name_H-M   'P 1'
#
loop_
_entity.id
_entity.type
_entity.pdbx_description
1 polymer ?
#
loop_
_entity_poly.entity_id
_entity_poly.type
_entity_poly.pdbx_seq_one_letter_code
_entity_poly.pdbx_strand_id
1 'polypeptide(L)'
;MRKVVLMSLAVFTLLSCATKKEIIYFQDSNSLNNTEIQKAFEPIIEPNDILHISISSFDDSLVAPFNKEKFAENNASSDNLALQGYLVNSEGNINFPVLGAIAVAGKSRSEIENLLRTKLMEYITDVVVDVRILNFKVTILGEVANPGVYTIRNERVTVPEALGLAGDLTDDGNRNNISIIREENGKRIVTKLDLTKSDIFTSNFFFLKQNDVIYVEPSLRGVKKSGFIPDIPALLSLVTVILSAVIIITR
;
A
#
# COMPACT_ATOMS: atom_id res chain seq x y z
N MET A 1 -58.31 9.71 1.14
CA MET A 1 -57.18 9.40 2.04
C MET A 1 -56.28 8.28 1.51
N ARG A 2 -56.79 7.11 1.09
CA ARG A 2 -56.00 5.97 0.60
C ARG A 2 -55.06 6.28 -0.60
N LYS A 3 -55.51 7.13 -1.57
CA LYS A 3 -54.70 7.56 -2.74
C LYS A 3 -53.57 8.53 -2.37
N VAL A 4 -53.77 9.37 -1.35
CA VAL A 4 -52.77 10.34 -0.88
C VAL A 4 -51.66 9.64 -0.13
N VAL A 5 -51.97 8.62 0.67
CA VAL A 5 -50.98 7.77 1.39
C VAL A 5 -50.13 6.99 0.41
N LEU A 6 -50.71 6.40 -0.63
CA LEU A 6 -49.98 5.70 -1.69
C LEU A 6 -49.07 6.63 -2.50
N MET A 7 -49.51 7.84 -2.76
CA MET A 7 -48.72 8.84 -3.49
C MET A 7 -47.56 9.40 -2.63
N SER A 8 -47.77 9.59 -1.32
CA SER A 8 -46.72 9.98 -0.37
C SER A 8 -45.66 8.87 -0.20
N LEU A 9 -46.07 7.60 -0.15
CA LEU A 9 -45.16 6.45 -0.06
C LEU A 9 -44.29 6.32 -1.33
N ALA A 10 -44.88 6.57 -2.52
CA ALA A 10 -44.15 6.53 -3.79
C ALA A 10 -43.10 7.64 -3.91
N VAL A 11 -43.36 8.83 -3.35
CA VAL A 11 -42.39 9.96 -3.34
C VAL A 11 -41.20 9.66 -2.40
N PHE A 12 -41.39 8.95 -1.30
CA PHE A 12 -40.34 8.61 -0.37
C PHE A 12 -39.33 7.58 -0.93
N THR A 13 -39.73 6.76 -1.91
CA THR A 13 -38.84 5.75 -2.52
C THR A 13 -37.87 6.35 -3.56
N LEU A 14 -38.05 7.60 -3.97
CA LEU A 14 -37.22 8.25 -5.00
C LEU A 14 -35.99 9.00 -4.44
N LEU A 15 -35.74 8.99 -3.13
CA LEU A 15 -34.70 9.79 -2.48
C LEU A 15 -33.41 9.01 -2.20
N SER A 16 -33.22 7.81 -2.74
CA SER A 16 -31.99 7.02 -2.55
C SER A 16 -31.05 7.12 -3.76
N CYS A 17 -30.40 8.26 -3.94
CA CYS A 17 -29.29 8.39 -4.88
C CYS A 17 -27.96 8.35 -4.13
N ALA A 18 -27.14 7.32 -4.37
CA ALA A 18 -25.71 7.37 -4.07
C ALA A 18 -25.10 8.48 -4.94
N THR A 19 -24.38 9.41 -4.34
CA THR A 19 -23.77 10.50 -5.08
C THR A 19 -22.58 9.96 -5.85
N LYS A 20 -22.60 10.00 -7.18
CA LYS A 20 -21.50 9.63 -8.10
C LYS A 20 -20.14 10.20 -7.64
N LYS A 21 -20.17 11.37 -6.96
CA LYS A 21 -19.00 12.06 -6.43
C LYS A 21 -18.22 11.28 -5.35
N GLU A 22 -18.80 10.29 -4.70
CA GLU A 22 -18.15 9.50 -3.64
C GLU A 22 -17.38 8.29 -4.19
N ILE A 23 -17.60 7.97 -5.47
CA ILE A 23 -17.08 6.73 -6.10
C ILE A 23 -15.98 7.03 -7.10
N ILE A 24 -15.98 8.19 -7.76
CA ILE A 24 -15.04 8.51 -8.82
C ILE A 24 -13.72 9.01 -8.24
N TYR A 25 -12.62 8.46 -8.74
CA TYR A 25 -11.25 8.90 -8.43
C TYR A 25 -10.91 10.21 -9.17
N PHE A 26 -10.05 11.04 -8.57
CA PHE A 26 -9.35 12.17 -9.20
C PHE A 26 -10.27 13.10 -10.03
N GLN A 27 -11.39 13.51 -9.44
CA GLN A 27 -12.45 14.26 -10.17
C GLN A 27 -12.00 15.62 -10.70
N ASP A 28 -10.96 16.19 -10.12
CA ASP A 28 -10.33 17.47 -10.48
C ASP A 28 -9.02 17.29 -11.28
N SER A 29 -8.79 16.09 -11.85
CA SER A 29 -7.55 15.74 -12.57
C SER A 29 -7.23 16.67 -13.75
N ASN A 30 -8.19 17.37 -14.31
CA ASN A 30 -7.95 18.39 -15.35
C ASN A 30 -7.00 19.52 -14.89
N SER A 31 -6.89 19.76 -13.59
CA SER A 31 -5.96 20.73 -12.99
C SER A 31 -4.51 20.27 -13.00
N LEU A 32 -4.25 18.97 -13.22
CA LEU A 32 -2.91 18.37 -13.23
C LEU A 32 -2.16 18.52 -14.56
N ASN A 33 -2.82 19.05 -15.60
CA ASN A 33 -2.19 19.24 -16.90
C ASN A 33 -0.99 20.18 -16.77
N ASN A 34 0.19 19.69 -17.16
CA ASN A 34 1.49 20.40 -17.09
C ASN A 34 2.03 20.71 -15.68
N THR A 35 1.59 20.00 -14.63
CA THR A 35 2.28 20.07 -13.34
C THR A 35 3.58 19.28 -13.38
N GLU A 36 4.63 19.81 -12.74
CA GLU A 36 5.89 19.09 -12.61
C GLU A 36 5.67 17.84 -11.75
N ILE A 37 6.11 16.68 -12.27
CA ILE A 37 6.11 15.43 -11.52
C ILE A 37 7.20 15.52 -10.45
N GLN A 38 6.87 15.19 -9.20
CA GLN A 38 7.89 15.06 -8.15
C GLN A 38 9.01 14.13 -8.63
N LYS A 39 10.26 14.57 -8.40
CA LYS A 39 11.47 13.80 -8.75
C LYS A 39 11.37 12.37 -8.29
N ALA A 40 12.00 11.48 -9.04
CA ALA A 40 12.01 10.04 -8.78
C ALA A 40 12.17 9.74 -7.29
N PHE A 41 11.17 9.07 -6.71
CA PHE A 41 11.24 8.54 -5.36
C PHE A 41 12.27 7.42 -5.31
N GLU A 42 13.20 7.51 -4.41
CA GLU A 42 14.15 6.45 -4.07
C GLU A 42 13.95 6.07 -2.60
N PRO A 43 13.73 4.79 -2.28
CA PRO A 43 13.54 4.38 -0.90
C PRO A 43 14.79 4.61 -0.08
N ILE A 44 14.60 5.00 1.18
CA ILE A 44 15.68 5.13 2.17
C ILE A 44 15.73 3.83 2.96
N ILE A 45 16.92 3.30 3.14
CA ILE A 45 17.16 2.07 3.88
C ILE A 45 16.91 2.28 5.37
N GLU A 46 16.19 1.36 5.98
CA GLU A 46 15.82 1.40 7.39
C GLU A 46 16.35 0.15 8.14
N PRO A 47 16.45 0.19 9.48
CA PRO A 47 16.72 -1.01 10.28
C PRO A 47 15.68 -2.10 10.00
N ASN A 48 16.13 -3.35 9.97
CA ASN A 48 15.39 -4.57 9.59
C ASN A 48 15.12 -4.72 8.08
N ASP A 49 15.62 -3.84 7.22
CA ASP A 49 15.67 -4.10 5.79
C ASP A 49 16.65 -5.24 5.50
N ILE A 50 16.35 -5.99 4.45
CA ILE A 50 17.21 -7.05 3.94
C ILE A 50 17.72 -6.63 2.57
N LEU A 51 19.02 -6.36 2.47
CA LEU A 51 19.66 -5.89 1.26
C LEU A 51 20.26 -7.05 0.49
N HIS A 52 19.89 -7.21 -0.77
CA HIS A 52 20.68 -8.02 -1.70
C HIS A 52 21.74 -7.11 -2.32
N ILE A 53 23.01 -7.48 -2.14
CA ILE A 53 24.14 -6.74 -2.69
C ILE A 53 24.88 -7.69 -3.61
N SER A 54 24.94 -7.33 -4.88
CA SER A 54 25.67 -8.09 -5.91
C SER A 54 26.85 -7.27 -6.39
N ILE A 55 28.02 -7.89 -6.37
CA ILE A 55 29.26 -7.28 -6.84
C ILE A 55 29.71 -8.04 -8.08
N SER A 56 30.03 -7.31 -9.13
CA SER A 56 30.59 -7.85 -10.36
C SER A 56 31.80 -7.04 -10.82
N SER A 57 32.69 -7.69 -11.53
CA SER A 57 33.88 -7.13 -12.14
C SER A 57 34.17 -7.89 -13.42
N PHE A 58 35.11 -7.41 -14.22
CA PHE A 58 35.61 -8.14 -15.40
C PHE A 58 36.23 -9.50 -15.03
N ASP A 59 36.83 -9.61 -13.86
CA ASP A 59 37.36 -10.88 -13.30
C ASP A 59 36.51 -11.34 -12.11
N ASP A 60 35.71 -12.38 -12.33
CA ASP A 60 34.84 -12.96 -11.30
C ASP A 60 35.59 -13.50 -10.10
N SER A 61 36.86 -13.92 -10.27
CA SER A 61 37.67 -14.44 -9.18
C SER A 61 37.99 -13.39 -8.08
N LEU A 62 38.09 -12.14 -8.49
CA LEU A 62 38.35 -11.01 -7.58
C LEU A 62 37.14 -10.63 -6.73
N VAL A 63 35.91 -10.89 -7.21
CA VAL A 63 34.67 -10.53 -6.50
C VAL A 63 34.16 -11.65 -5.60
N ALA A 64 34.62 -12.88 -5.79
CA ALA A 64 34.16 -14.03 -5.02
C ALA A 64 34.24 -13.84 -3.50
N PRO A 65 35.30 -13.25 -2.90
CA PRO A 65 35.39 -13.04 -1.46
C PRO A 65 34.37 -12.03 -0.90
N PHE A 66 33.82 -11.17 -1.75
CA PHE A 66 32.90 -10.08 -1.37
C PHE A 66 31.43 -10.45 -1.55
N ASN A 67 31.12 -11.46 -2.36
CA ASN A 67 29.77 -11.95 -2.56
C ASN A 67 29.43 -13.04 -1.53
N LYS A 68 28.21 -13.05 -1.03
CA LYS A 68 27.71 -14.21 -0.28
C LYS A 68 27.63 -15.43 -1.20
N GLU A 69 27.89 -16.60 -0.66
CA GLU A 69 27.71 -17.86 -1.39
C GLU A 69 26.27 -17.97 -1.91
N LYS A 70 26.15 -18.29 -3.20
CA LYS A 70 24.84 -18.57 -3.81
C LYS A 70 24.35 -19.92 -3.26
N PHE A 71 23.26 -19.92 -2.50
CA PHE A 71 22.57 -21.17 -2.20
C PHE A 71 22.04 -21.77 -3.49
N ALA A 72 22.18 -23.10 -3.66
CA ALA A 72 21.76 -23.79 -4.85
C ALA A 72 20.31 -23.46 -5.23
N GLU A 73 20.07 -23.15 -6.50
CA GLU A 73 18.82 -22.64 -7.08
C GLU A 73 17.58 -23.55 -6.89
N ASN A 74 17.75 -24.75 -6.33
CA ASN A 74 16.68 -25.76 -6.27
C ASN A 74 15.54 -25.49 -5.28
N ASN A 75 15.61 -24.41 -4.47
CA ASN A 75 14.56 -24.04 -3.51
C ASN A 75 14.37 -22.51 -3.47
N ALA A 76 13.95 -21.91 -4.58
CA ALA A 76 13.62 -20.47 -4.65
C ALA A 76 12.29 -20.17 -3.96
N SER A 77 12.19 -20.36 -2.65
CA SER A 77 11.11 -19.76 -1.84
C SER A 77 11.50 -18.34 -1.42
N SER A 78 10.51 -17.48 -1.20
CA SER A 78 10.72 -16.12 -0.71
C SER A 78 11.56 -16.06 0.58
N ASP A 79 11.44 -17.09 1.43
CA ASP A 79 12.16 -17.18 2.70
C ASP A 79 13.66 -17.45 2.47
N ASN A 80 14.01 -18.22 1.44
CA ASN A 80 15.41 -18.49 1.09
C ASN A 80 16.10 -17.25 0.50
N LEU A 81 15.38 -16.40 -0.23
CA LEU A 81 15.92 -15.13 -0.74
C LEU A 81 16.29 -14.18 0.41
N ALA A 82 15.49 -14.13 1.46
CA ALA A 82 15.77 -13.32 2.64
C ALA A 82 17.06 -13.75 3.36
N LEU A 83 17.37 -15.06 3.39
CA LEU A 83 18.60 -15.58 3.99
C LEU A 83 19.86 -15.23 3.19
N GLN A 84 19.73 -14.95 1.89
CA GLN A 84 20.86 -14.54 1.04
C GLN A 84 21.21 -13.06 1.18
N GLY A 85 20.30 -12.24 1.73
CA GLY A 85 20.52 -10.81 1.92
C GLY A 85 21.36 -10.46 3.14
N TYR A 86 21.71 -9.19 3.25
CA TYR A 86 22.34 -8.57 4.41
C TYR A 86 21.27 -7.89 5.25
N LEU A 87 21.04 -8.37 6.47
CA LEU A 87 20.11 -7.75 7.39
C LEU A 87 20.71 -6.46 7.95
N VAL A 88 19.98 -5.36 7.83
CA VAL A 88 20.31 -4.09 8.48
C VAL A 88 19.95 -4.22 9.96
N ASN A 89 20.94 -4.13 10.84
CA ASN A 89 20.74 -4.26 12.27
C ASN A 89 20.10 -3.00 12.90
N SER A 90 19.78 -3.06 14.19
CA SER A 90 19.15 -1.95 14.92
C SER A 90 19.99 -0.68 14.98
N GLU A 91 21.31 -0.80 14.79
CA GLU A 91 22.25 0.33 14.72
C GLU A 91 22.33 0.94 13.32
N GLY A 92 21.62 0.34 12.33
CA GLY A 92 21.63 0.78 10.94
C GLY A 92 22.83 0.28 10.13
N ASN A 93 23.52 -0.76 10.57
CA ASN A 93 24.69 -1.32 9.90
C ASN A 93 24.37 -2.68 9.27
N ILE A 94 25.13 -3.03 8.22
CA ILE A 94 25.25 -4.39 7.69
C ILE A 94 26.66 -4.92 7.96
N ASN A 95 26.79 -6.24 8.14
CA ASN A 95 28.10 -6.90 8.19
C ASN A 95 28.46 -7.38 6.79
N PHE A 96 29.39 -6.66 6.15
CA PHE A 96 29.81 -6.95 4.79
C PHE A 96 31.14 -7.72 4.77
N PRO A 97 31.29 -8.79 3.94
CA PRO A 97 32.54 -9.55 3.86
C PRO A 97 33.73 -8.63 3.58
N VAL A 98 34.87 -8.92 4.21
CA VAL A 98 36.13 -8.18 4.08
C VAL A 98 36.05 -6.73 4.61
N LEU A 99 34.99 -5.98 4.34
CA LEU A 99 34.84 -4.56 4.73
C LEU A 99 34.31 -4.38 6.16
N GLY A 100 33.76 -5.43 6.78
CA GLY A 100 33.21 -5.37 8.14
C GLY A 100 31.88 -4.64 8.23
N ALA A 101 31.65 -3.90 9.32
CA ALA A 101 30.41 -3.17 9.56
C ALA A 101 30.33 -1.89 8.70
N ILE A 102 29.23 -1.75 7.96
CA ILE A 102 28.98 -0.59 7.08
C ILE A 102 27.64 0.04 7.45
N ALA A 103 27.66 1.34 7.76
CA ALA A 103 26.46 2.12 8.05
C ALA A 103 25.67 2.40 6.76
N VAL A 104 24.44 1.85 6.70
CA VAL A 104 23.56 1.92 5.51
C VAL A 104 22.21 2.59 5.81
N ALA A 105 21.71 2.55 7.03
CA ALA A 105 20.45 3.19 7.38
C ALA A 105 20.49 4.72 7.15
N GLY A 106 19.37 5.27 6.70
CA GLY A 106 19.25 6.67 6.35
C GLY A 106 19.82 7.05 4.99
N LYS A 107 20.39 6.09 4.25
CA LYS A 107 20.92 6.28 2.89
C LYS A 107 19.98 5.71 1.86
N SER A 108 20.00 6.28 0.67
CA SER A 108 19.35 5.70 -0.49
C SER A 108 20.16 4.53 -1.05
N ARG A 109 19.53 3.71 -1.90
CA ARG A 109 20.20 2.63 -2.62
C ARG A 109 21.42 3.14 -3.39
N SER A 110 21.25 4.23 -4.15
CA SER A 110 22.33 4.82 -4.96
C SER A 110 23.50 5.32 -4.10
N GLU A 111 23.23 5.85 -2.91
CA GLU A 111 24.29 6.28 -1.98
C GLU A 111 25.06 5.07 -1.44
N ILE A 112 24.38 3.94 -1.16
CA ILE A 112 25.06 2.71 -0.70
C ILE A 112 25.87 2.08 -1.82
N GLU A 113 25.36 2.03 -3.05
CA GLU A 113 26.10 1.57 -4.22
C GLU A 113 27.40 2.36 -4.42
N ASN A 114 27.32 3.68 -4.30
CA ASN A 114 28.50 4.56 -4.40
C ASN A 114 29.49 4.36 -3.23
N LEU A 115 28.97 4.23 -1.99
CA LEU A 115 29.78 4.00 -0.80
C LEU A 115 30.55 2.68 -0.92
N LEU A 116 29.85 1.60 -1.29
CA LEU A 116 30.46 0.28 -1.46
C LEU A 116 31.47 0.28 -2.60
N ARG A 117 31.12 0.87 -3.74
CA ARG A 117 32.02 1.00 -4.88
C ARG A 117 33.32 1.69 -4.48
N THR A 118 33.24 2.83 -3.79
CA THR A 118 34.42 3.58 -3.34
C THR A 118 35.33 2.73 -2.43
N LYS A 119 34.75 1.96 -1.50
CA LYS A 119 35.51 1.08 -0.62
C LYS A 119 36.11 -0.11 -1.34
N LEU A 120 35.39 -0.69 -2.30
CA LEU A 120 35.84 -1.86 -3.07
C LEU A 120 36.87 -1.52 -4.13
N MET A 121 36.95 -0.27 -4.60
CA MET A 121 37.98 0.19 -5.54
C MET A 121 39.42 0.09 -4.96
N GLU A 122 39.58 -0.05 -3.65
CA GLU A 122 40.88 -0.35 -3.03
C GLU A 122 41.36 -1.78 -3.36
N TYR A 123 40.43 -2.67 -3.72
CA TYR A 123 40.71 -4.11 -3.96
C TYR A 123 40.48 -4.50 -5.43
N ILE A 124 39.53 -3.83 -6.12
CA ILE A 124 39.05 -4.21 -7.45
C ILE A 124 38.90 -2.95 -8.31
N THR A 125 39.57 -2.90 -9.46
CA THR A 125 39.63 -1.70 -10.31
C THR A 125 38.31 -1.38 -10.99
N ASP A 126 37.58 -2.40 -11.52
CA ASP A 126 36.38 -2.23 -12.35
C ASP A 126 35.15 -2.83 -11.64
N VAL A 127 34.90 -2.38 -10.42
CA VAL A 127 33.81 -2.91 -9.60
C VAL A 127 32.46 -2.25 -9.93
N VAL A 128 31.45 -3.08 -10.16
CA VAL A 128 30.04 -2.69 -10.26
C VAL A 128 29.31 -3.25 -9.05
N VAL A 129 28.51 -2.41 -8.40
CA VAL A 129 27.71 -2.76 -7.23
C VAL A 129 26.24 -2.51 -7.56
N ASP A 130 25.40 -3.52 -7.37
CA ASP A 130 23.93 -3.43 -7.44
C ASP A 130 23.35 -3.74 -6.05
N VAL A 131 22.48 -2.88 -5.56
CA VAL A 131 21.85 -3.02 -4.25
C VAL A 131 20.33 -3.05 -4.42
N ARG A 132 19.64 -4.02 -3.78
CA ARG A 132 18.17 -4.14 -3.79
C ARG A 132 17.64 -4.49 -2.42
N ILE A 133 16.46 -3.96 -2.10
CA ILE A 133 15.72 -4.32 -0.89
C ILE A 133 14.85 -5.53 -1.19
N LEU A 134 15.10 -6.66 -0.49
CA LEU A 134 14.37 -7.91 -0.74
C LEU A 134 13.02 -7.99 -0.05
N ASN A 135 12.86 -7.31 1.08
CA ASN A 135 11.69 -7.41 1.94
C ASN A 135 10.78 -6.20 1.91
N PHE A 136 10.83 -5.39 0.83
CA PHE A 136 9.94 -4.24 0.70
C PHE A 136 8.48 -4.71 0.63
N LYS A 137 7.69 -4.32 1.63
CA LYS A 137 6.28 -4.71 1.76
C LYS A 137 5.43 -3.56 2.29
N VAL A 138 4.16 -3.59 1.91
CA VAL A 138 3.11 -2.73 2.45
C VAL A 138 1.94 -3.58 2.91
N THR A 139 1.18 -3.10 3.88
CA THR A 139 0.00 -3.80 4.39
C THR A 139 -1.25 -3.02 4.00
N ILE A 140 -2.26 -3.70 3.47
CA ILE A 140 -3.53 -3.09 3.05
C ILE A 140 -4.67 -3.78 3.79
N LEU A 141 -5.45 -3.00 4.52
CA LEU A 141 -6.53 -3.47 5.39
C LEU A 141 -7.83 -2.70 5.13
N GLY A 142 -8.94 -3.26 5.59
CA GLY A 142 -10.27 -2.65 5.53
C GLY A 142 -11.02 -2.98 4.25
N GLU A 143 -11.78 -2.03 3.72
CA GLU A 143 -12.73 -2.20 2.62
C GLU A 143 -12.05 -2.19 1.24
N VAL A 144 -11.20 -3.20 1.00
CA VAL A 144 -10.59 -3.56 -0.29
C VAL A 144 -10.98 -4.98 -0.68
N ALA A 145 -10.85 -5.33 -1.96
CA ALA A 145 -11.24 -6.65 -2.44
C ALA A 145 -10.42 -7.78 -1.78
N ASN A 146 -9.11 -7.56 -1.60
CA ASN A 146 -8.19 -8.55 -1.03
C ASN A 146 -7.28 -7.89 0.01
N PRO A 147 -7.70 -7.78 1.29
CA PRO A 147 -6.82 -7.29 2.35
C PRO A 147 -5.62 -8.22 2.55
N GLY A 148 -4.43 -7.67 2.82
CA GLY A 148 -3.25 -8.49 3.01
C GLY A 148 -1.95 -7.71 3.08
N VAL A 149 -0.84 -8.46 3.10
CA VAL A 149 0.53 -7.93 3.01
C VAL A 149 1.04 -8.16 1.61
N TYR A 150 1.52 -7.10 0.96
CA TYR A 150 1.98 -7.11 -0.43
C TYR A 150 3.46 -6.82 -0.50
N THR A 151 4.23 -7.74 -1.08
CA THR A 151 5.66 -7.54 -1.36
C THR A 151 5.82 -6.80 -2.68
N ILE A 152 6.59 -5.73 -2.67
CA ILE A 152 6.83 -4.83 -3.82
C ILE A 152 8.22 -5.09 -4.36
N ARG A 153 8.30 -5.62 -5.58
CA ARG A 153 9.58 -6.07 -6.17
C ARG A 153 10.46 -4.95 -6.72
N ASN A 154 9.85 -3.85 -7.15
CA ASN A 154 10.54 -2.71 -7.75
C ASN A 154 10.83 -1.58 -6.75
N GLU A 155 10.65 -1.83 -5.45
CA GLU A 155 10.99 -0.93 -4.33
C GLU A 155 10.31 0.45 -4.40
N ARG A 156 9.34 0.61 -5.30
CA ARG A 156 8.58 1.83 -5.50
C ARG A 156 7.12 1.46 -5.75
N VAL A 157 6.23 1.99 -4.95
CA VAL A 157 4.79 1.81 -5.13
C VAL A 157 4.06 3.08 -4.67
N THR A 158 3.07 3.48 -5.43
CA THR A 158 2.15 4.56 -5.07
C THR A 158 0.93 4.03 -4.34
N VAL A 159 0.20 4.90 -3.63
CA VAL A 159 -1.06 4.51 -2.97
C VAL A 159 -2.06 3.91 -3.96
N PRO A 160 -2.32 4.50 -5.17
CA PRO A 160 -3.22 3.89 -6.14
C PRO A 160 -2.75 2.53 -6.66
N GLU A 161 -1.43 2.36 -6.90
CA GLU A 161 -0.87 1.07 -7.32
C GLU A 161 -1.05 -0.01 -6.24
N ALA A 162 -0.80 0.33 -4.98
CA ALA A 162 -0.98 -0.59 -3.86
C ALA A 162 -2.44 -1.02 -3.70
N LEU A 163 -3.38 -0.08 -3.80
CA LEU A 163 -4.82 -0.38 -3.77
C LEU A 163 -5.22 -1.25 -4.98
N GLY A 164 -4.66 -0.98 -6.16
CA GLY A 164 -4.84 -1.83 -7.33
C GLY A 164 -4.34 -3.26 -7.14
N LEU A 165 -3.20 -3.46 -6.45
CA LEU A 165 -2.72 -4.80 -6.07
C LEU A 165 -3.69 -5.52 -5.15
N ALA A 166 -4.39 -4.80 -4.26
CA ALA A 166 -5.43 -5.34 -3.39
C ALA A 166 -6.78 -5.55 -4.11
N GLY A 167 -6.85 -5.31 -5.42
CA GLY A 167 -8.07 -5.47 -6.22
C GLY A 167 -9.05 -4.30 -6.10
N ASP A 168 -8.54 -3.12 -5.71
CA ASP A 168 -9.29 -1.87 -5.49
C ASP A 168 -10.17 -1.90 -4.22
N LEU A 169 -10.78 -0.74 -3.93
CA LEU A 169 -11.77 -0.60 -2.86
C LEU A 169 -13.07 -1.28 -3.25
N THR A 170 -13.72 -1.88 -2.25
CA THR A 170 -15.08 -2.38 -2.43
C THR A 170 -16.07 -1.22 -2.68
N ASP A 171 -17.29 -1.55 -3.07
CA ASP A 171 -18.37 -0.54 -3.20
C ASP A 171 -18.69 0.16 -1.87
N ASP A 172 -18.35 -0.48 -0.77
CA ASP A 172 -18.55 0.02 0.59
C ASP A 172 -17.33 0.74 1.16
N GLY A 173 -16.22 0.78 0.42
CA GLY A 173 -15.00 1.49 0.80
C GLY A 173 -15.13 3.02 0.67
N ASN A 174 -14.64 3.74 1.68
CA ASN A 174 -14.67 5.20 1.72
C ASN A 174 -13.44 5.79 1.02
N ARG A 175 -13.60 6.28 -0.21
CA ARG A 175 -12.53 6.84 -1.04
C ARG A 175 -12.02 8.20 -0.54
N ASN A 176 -12.82 8.90 0.26
CA ASN A 176 -12.46 10.23 0.78
C ASN A 176 -11.59 10.16 2.05
N ASN A 177 -11.38 8.97 2.62
CA ASN A 177 -10.76 8.82 3.92
C ASN A 177 -9.90 7.55 3.98
N ILE A 178 -8.80 7.56 3.24
CA ILE A 178 -7.80 6.49 3.26
C ILE A 178 -6.75 6.86 4.30
N SER A 179 -6.60 6.06 5.33
CA SER A 179 -5.59 6.28 6.36
C SER A 179 -4.28 5.59 5.97
N ILE A 180 -3.19 6.36 5.95
CA ILE A 180 -1.83 5.83 5.84
C ILE A 180 -1.18 5.93 7.21
N ILE A 181 -0.71 4.81 7.72
CA ILE A 181 0.00 4.71 8.99
C ILE A 181 1.46 4.40 8.66
N ARG A 182 2.35 5.29 9.04
CA ARG A 182 3.80 5.22 8.78
C ARG A 182 4.57 5.37 10.07
N GLU A 183 5.61 4.58 10.23
CA GLU A 183 6.59 4.77 11.31
C GLU A 183 7.82 5.49 10.75
N GLU A 184 8.16 6.62 11.29
CA GLU A 184 9.29 7.43 10.85
C GLU A 184 9.95 8.11 12.04
N ASN A 185 11.28 7.98 12.15
CA ASN A 185 12.07 8.57 13.26
C ASN A 185 11.55 8.19 14.65
N GLY A 186 11.11 6.94 14.83
CA GLY A 186 10.57 6.44 16.10
C GLY A 186 9.19 7.01 16.47
N LYS A 187 8.52 7.66 15.53
CA LYS A 187 7.15 8.19 15.70
C LYS A 187 6.20 7.52 14.72
N ARG A 188 4.96 7.34 15.16
CA ARG A 188 3.88 6.88 14.28
C ARG A 188 3.10 8.09 13.77
N ILE A 189 3.04 8.21 12.45
CA ILE A 189 2.32 9.26 11.73
C ILE A 189 1.10 8.63 11.10
N VAL A 190 -0.08 9.21 11.31
CA VAL A 190 -1.32 8.80 10.64
C VAL A 190 -1.78 9.97 9.79
N THR A 191 -1.87 9.76 8.49
CA THR A 191 -2.33 10.76 7.52
C THR A 191 -3.55 10.24 6.80
N LYS A 192 -4.51 11.12 6.50
CA LYS A 192 -5.69 10.81 5.72
C LYS A 192 -5.55 11.37 4.31
N LEU A 193 -5.85 10.54 3.34
CA LEU A 193 -5.82 10.89 1.91
C LEU A 193 -7.23 10.77 1.32
N ASP A 194 -7.55 11.69 0.43
CA ASP A 194 -8.79 11.71 -0.34
C ASP A 194 -8.49 11.30 -1.79
N LEU A 195 -8.86 10.08 -2.17
CA LEU A 195 -8.64 9.55 -3.51
C LEU A 195 -9.58 10.17 -4.56
N THR A 196 -10.61 10.91 -4.15
CA THR A 196 -11.50 11.59 -5.10
C THR A 196 -10.89 12.87 -5.65
N LYS A 197 -9.80 13.35 -5.04
CA LYS A 197 -9.08 14.57 -5.42
C LYS A 197 -7.71 14.26 -6.00
N SER A 198 -7.20 15.21 -6.74
CA SER A 198 -5.87 15.14 -7.37
C SER A 198 -4.73 15.61 -6.46
N ASP A 199 -5.00 16.20 -5.32
CA ASP A 199 -4.00 16.65 -4.35
C ASP A 199 -3.13 15.50 -3.79
N ILE A 200 -3.62 14.28 -3.86
CA ILE A 200 -2.84 13.08 -3.53
C ILE A 200 -1.51 13.01 -4.30
N PHE A 201 -1.46 13.46 -5.56
CA PHE A 201 -0.25 13.38 -6.39
C PHE A 201 0.88 14.31 -5.90
N THR A 202 0.56 15.30 -5.09
CA THR A 202 1.53 16.21 -4.46
C THR A 202 1.81 15.89 -3.00
N SER A 203 1.14 14.87 -2.46
CA SER A 203 1.30 14.44 -1.08
C SER A 203 2.64 13.72 -0.86
N ASN A 204 3.30 13.98 0.27
CA ASN A 204 4.46 13.21 0.72
C ASN A 204 4.14 11.74 1.02
N PHE A 205 2.87 11.37 1.05
CA PHE A 205 2.37 10.01 1.25
C PHE A 205 1.92 9.34 -0.06
N PHE A 206 2.09 10.01 -1.20
CA PHE A 206 1.77 9.43 -2.51
C PHE A 206 2.60 8.17 -2.78
N PHE A 207 3.91 8.23 -2.53
CA PHE A 207 4.78 7.07 -2.53
C PHE A 207 4.78 6.42 -1.14
N LEU A 208 4.53 5.12 -1.12
CA LEU A 208 4.58 4.34 0.10
C LEU A 208 6.03 4.01 0.47
N LYS A 209 6.29 3.96 1.77
CA LYS A 209 7.54 3.48 2.35
C LYS A 209 7.40 2.05 2.85
N GLN A 210 8.54 1.44 3.13
CA GLN A 210 8.62 0.12 3.76
C GLN A 210 7.76 0.07 5.03
N ASN A 211 6.99 -1.02 5.19
CA ASN A 211 6.07 -1.28 6.29
C ASN A 211 4.90 -0.29 6.47
N ASP A 212 4.63 0.60 5.51
CA ASP A 212 3.41 1.41 5.55
C ASP A 212 2.16 0.53 5.62
N VAL A 213 1.19 0.99 6.41
CA VAL A 213 -0.13 0.37 6.49
C VAL A 213 -1.17 1.31 5.89
N ILE A 214 -1.89 0.82 4.88
CA ILE A 214 -3.05 1.47 4.29
C ILE A 214 -4.29 0.88 4.94
N TYR A 215 -5.14 1.73 5.49
CA TYR A 215 -6.42 1.31 6.02
C TYR A 215 -7.56 2.06 5.31
N VAL A 216 -8.44 1.29 4.69
CA VAL A 216 -9.63 1.79 4.01
C VAL A 216 -10.83 1.65 4.94
N GLU A 217 -11.34 2.79 5.41
CA GLU A 217 -12.52 2.79 6.27
C GLU A 217 -13.78 2.40 5.47
N PRO A 218 -14.76 1.73 6.11
CA PRO A 218 -16.07 1.52 5.49
C PRO A 218 -16.81 2.84 5.35
N SER A 219 -17.54 3.00 4.26
CA SER A 219 -18.47 4.11 4.07
C SER A 219 -19.68 3.98 5.02
N LEU A 220 -20.44 5.04 5.16
CA LEU A 220 -21.70 5.00 5.94
C LEU A 220 -22.66 3.90 5.44
N ARG A 221 -22.62 3.58 4.15
CA ARG A 221 -23.38 2.49 3.54
C ARG A 221 -22.85 1.13 4.02
N GLY A 222 -21.54 0.93 4.03
CA GLY A 222 -20.91 -0.30 4.53
C GLY A 222 -21.21 -0.55 6.01
N VAL A 223 -21.13 0.51 6.84
CA VAL A 223 -21.48 0.41 8.26
C VAL A 223 -22.96 0.05 8.45
N LYS A 224 -23.88 0.61 7.66
CA LYS A 224 -25.31 0.27 7.73
C LYS A 224 -25.61 -1.16 7.33
N LYS A 225 -24.88 -1.74 6.37
CA LYS A 225 -25.03 -3.16 5.98
C LYS A 225 -24.65 -4.14 7.09
N SER A 226 -23.71 -3.79 7.96
CA SER A 226 -23.31 -4.64 9.09
C SER A 226 -24.26 -4.55 10.29
N GLY A 227 -25.27 -3.69 10.25
CA GLY A 227 -26.25 -3.52 11.32
C GLY A 227 -27.38 -4.56 11.30
N PHE A 228 -28.19 -4.61 12.39
CA PHE A 228 -29.30 -5.56 12.55
C PHE A 228 -30.42 -5.36 11.48
N ILE A 229 -30.54 -4.12 10.92
CA ILE A 229 -31.45 -3.83 9.79
C ILE A 229 -30.56 -3.30 8.65
N PRO A 230 -30.02 -4.20 7.83
CA PRO A 230 -28.95 -3.85 6.93
C PRO A 230 -29.38 -2.96 5.76
N ASP A 231 -30.63 -3.08 5.25
CA ASP A 231 -31.03 -2.39 4.02
C ASP A 231 -32.49 -1.91 4.02
N ILE A 232 -32.73 -0.80 3.29
CA ILE A 232 -34.09 -0.30 2.99
C ILE A 232 -35.02 -1.39 2.41
N PRO A 233 -34.57 -2.29 1.51
CA PRO A 233 -35.35 -3.43 1.04
C PRO A 233 -35.80 -4.38 2.16
N ALA A 234 -34.93 -4.66 3.13
CA ALA A 234 -35.27 -5.52 4.28
C ALA A 234 -36.33 -4.86 5.17
N LEU A 235 -36.24 -3.56 5.40
CA LEU A 235 -37.28 -2.77 6.11
C LEU A 235 -38.62 -2.79 5.38
N LEU A 236 -38.59 -2.60 4.04
CA LEU A 236 -39.79 -2.66 3.21
C LEU A 236 -40.42 -4.06 3.22
N SER A 237 -39.61 -5.12 3.20
CA SER A 237 -40.11 -6.50 3.31
C SER A 237 -40.76 -6.76 4.67
N LEU A 238 -40.20 -6.27 5.75
CA LEU A 238 -40.80 -6.39 7.09
C LEU A 238 -42.13 -5.62 7.17
N VAL A 239 -42.19 -4.40 6.62
CA VAL A 239 -43.45 -3.63 6.57
C VAL A 239 -44.52 -4.32 5.71
N THR A 240 -44.15 -4.93 4.58
CA THR A 240 -45.10 -5.67 3.73
C THR A 240 -45.61 -6.92 4.41
N VAL A 241 -44.77 -7.63 5.16
CA VAL A 241 -45.17 -8.80 5.95
C VAL A 241 -46.16 -8.40 7.06
N ILE A 242 -45.86 -7.33 7.81
CA ILE A 242 -46.75 -6.80 8.86
C ILE A 242 -48.09 -6.36 8.29
N LEU A 243 -48.09 -5.60 7.18
CA LEU A 243 -49.31 -5.15 6.49
C LEU A 243 -50.15 -6.33 5.99
N SER A 244 -49.49 -7.35 5.43
CA SER A 244 -50.19 -8.57 4.99
C SER A 244 -50.84 -9.33 6.16
N ALA A 245 -50.13 -9.44 7.28
CA ALA A 245 -50.69 -10.07 8.49
C ALA A 245 -51.89 -9.29 9.06
N VAL A 246 -51.79 -7.95 9.10
CA VAL A 246 -52.92 -7.10 9.55
C VAL A 246 -54.12 -7.26 8.63
N ILE A 247 -53.93 -7.32 7.32
CA ILE A 247 -55.04 -7.48 6.35
C ILE A 247 -55.73 -8.85 6.53
N ILE A 248 -54.94 -9.89 6.79
CA ILE A 248 -55.48 -11.24 7.02
C ILE A 248 -56.29 -11.32 8.32
N ILE A 249 -55.83 -10.66 9.40
CA ILE A 249 -56.51 -10.67 10.71
C ILE A 249 -57.77 -9.78 10.71
N THR A 250 -57.81 -8.73 9.89
CA THR A 250 -58.89 -7.77 9.84
C THR A 250 -59.95 -8.12 8.79
N ARG A 251 -59.78 -9.22 8.06
CA ARG A 251 -60.75 -9.70 7.07
C ARG A 251 -61.56 -10.88 7.66
#